data_08316d930fb237bb39766bf16d9e93a3
#
_entry.id   08316d930fb237bb39766bf16d9e93a3
#
_cell.length_a   1.000
_cell.length_b   1.000
_cell.length_c   1.000
_cell.angle_alpha   90.00
_cell.angle_beta   90.00
_cell.angle_gamma   90.00
#
_symmetry.space_group_name_H-M   'P 1'
#
loop_
_entity.id
_entity.type
_entity.pdbx_description
1 polymer ?
#
loop_
_entity_poly.entity_id
_entity_poly.type
_entity_poly.pdbx_seq_one_letter_code
_entity_poly.pdbx_strand_id
1 'polypeptide(L)'
;MVLIEAIYIFKSKFYEATWPGFQLEAFADWGNLFMLGLAGVGHVTFEVIIWEASVFMGGLIGNVELATQSIMLQILTLTFMMYYGAGIASNIRVGQCLGANRPNQAKLAYRAGTVNTAIATIVLGTLIIILRNQIPLVFTNKQDVIDEIQKVMPFMFILMYCDPFSGVFSATLRGCGRQVAGCIIVFVSFYILSLPSSIILGFVFNMSIQGIWIGNTIGSVVSVTTIGILLECQDWKHQAHLAQRRIQGNITITKTVETEYLIKSFHLGFEHENKSPSHIRTPSHPVTCSTAIVELPKPKINVDRSIIWKRIIIAGCVFLFLLCGIFIHVFLPVKKYTKMNSTTGHV
;
A
#
# COMPACT_ATOMS: atom_id res chain seq x y z
N MET A 1 10.11 4.94 -14.55
CA MET A 1 10.52 4.70 -13.16
C MET A 1 11.23 3.36 -13.01
N VAL A 2 10.58 2.23 -13.31
CA VAL A 2 11.15 0.87 -13.18
C VAL A 2 12.52 0.69 -13.87
N LEU A 3 12.69 1.23 -15.07
CA LEU A 3 13.98 1.16 -15.80
C LEU A 3 15.11 1.92 -15.08
N ILE A 4 14.81 3.08 -14.50
CA ILE A 4 15.79 3.89 -13.76
C ILE A 4 16.20 3.17 -12.49
N GLU A 5 15.24 2.59 -11.77
CA GLU A 5 15.48 1.79 -10.57
C GLU A 5 16.31 0.53 -10.90
N ALA A 6 15.98 -0.17 -11.98
CA ALA A 6 16.73 -1.32 -12.44
C ALA A 6 18.19 -0.94 -12.78
N ILE A 7 18.39 0.13 -13.56
CA ILE A 7 19.74 0.63 -13.89
C ILE A 7 20.50 1.02 -12.62
N TYR A 8 19.84 1.67 -11.66
CA TYR A 8 20.45 2.03 -10.38
C TYR A 8 20.88 0.80 -9.56
N ILE A 9 20.02 -0.22 -9.46
CA ILE A 9 20.30 -1.47 -8.75
C ILE A 9 21.48 -2.20 -9.41
N PHE A 10 21.49 -2.30 -10.75
CA PHE A 10 22.58 -2.92 -11.47
C PHE A 10 23.90 -2.14 -11.34
N LYS A 11 23.86 -0.81 -11.39
CA LYS A 11 25.06 0.03 -11.28
C LYS A 11 25.64 0.08 -9.86
N SER A 12 24.78 0.03 -8.84
CA SER A 12 25.17 0.07 -7.41
C SER A 12 25.54 -1.30 -6.85
N LYS A 13 25.36 -2.38 -7.63
CA LYS A 13 25.70 -3.77 -7.25
C LYS A 13 25.05 -4.26 -5.95
N PHE A 14 23.95 -3.63 -5.50
CA PHE A 14 23.23 -4.05 -4.30
C PHE A 14 22.68 -5.48 -4.38
N TYR A 15 22.51 -6.01 -5.59
CA TYR A 15 22.02 -7.36 -5.81
C TYR A 15 23.07 -8.45 -5.53
N GLU A 16 24.39 -8.15 -5.58
CA GLU A 16 25.45 -9.16 -5.43
C GLU A 16 25.38 -9.89 -4.08
N ALA A 17 24.93 -9.22 -3.01
CA ALA A 17 24.79 -9.80 -1.68
C ALA A 17 23.49 -10.62 -1.48
N THR A 18 22.49 -10.45 -2.34
CA THR A 18 21.13 -10.97 -2.11
C THR A 18 20.60 -11.83 -3.25
N TRP A 19 21.21 -11.75 -4.42
CA TRP A 19 20.76 -12.47 -5.61
C TRP A 19 21.84 -13.41 -6.17
N PRO A 20 21.72 -14.70 -5.91
CA PRO A 20 22.67 -15.71 -6.38
C PRO A 20 22.52 -16.07 -7.87
N GLY A 21 21.68 -15.36 -8.63
CA GLY A 21 21.37 -15.65 -10.02
C GLY A 21 20.00 -16.28 -10.21
N PHE A 22 19.69 -16.68 -11.46
CA PHE A 22 18.45 -17.39 -11.77
C PHE A 22 18.55 -18.85 -11.33
N GLN A 23 17.77 -19.20 -10.29
CA GLN A 23 17.65 -20.57 -9.79
C GLN A 23 16.22 -21.05 -10.01
N LEU A 24 16.05 -22.31 -10.42
CA LEU A 24 14.72 -22.93 -10.56
C LEU A 24 13.97 -23.02 -9.23
N GLU A 25 14.72 -23.04 -8.12
CA GLU A 25 14.17 -22.99 -6.75
C GLU A 25 13.36 -21.72 -6.47
N ALA A 26 13.60 -20.61 -7.19
CA ALA A 26 12.81 -19.39 -7.09
C ALA A 26 11.33 -19.60 -7.47
N PHE A 27 11.01 -20.67 -8.17
CA PHE A 27 9.64 -21.05 -8.54
C PHE A 27 8.98 -22.01 -7.53
N ALA A 28 9.74 -22.46 -6.52
CA ALA A 28 9.18 -23.24 -5.43
C ALA A 28 8.25 -22.37 -4.59
N ASP A 29 7.13 -22.94 -4.12
CA ASP A 29 6.15 -22.30 -3.22
C ASP A 29 5.35 -21.11 -3.83
N TRP A 30 5.34 -20.97 -5.16
CA TRP A 30 4.55 -19.94 -5.84
C TRP A 30 3.04 -20.03 -5.53
N GLY A 31 2.52 -21.21 -5.21
CA GLY A 31 1.12 -21.42 -4.85
C GLY A 31 0.70 -20.58 -3.63
N ASN A 32 1.50 -20.62 -2.56
CA ASN A 32 1.24 -19.83 -1.35
C ASN A 32 1.43 -18.33 -1.59
N LEU A 33 2.45 -17.94 -2.36
CA LEU A 33 2.69 -16.55 -2.73
C LEU A 33 1.52 -16.00 -3.56
N PHE A 34 1.01 -16.80 -4.52
CA PHE A 34 -0.10 -16.41 -5.37
C PHE A 34 -1.39 -16.25 -4.58
N MET A 35 -1.72 -17.20 -3.69
CA MET A 35 -2.90 -17.11 -2.81
C MET A 35 -2.83 -15.85 -1.92
N LEU A 36 -1.66 -15.57 -1.37
CA LEU A 36 -1.45 -14.38 -0.56
C LEU A 36 -1.58 -13.10 -1.40
N GLY A 37 -0.97 -13.09 -2.58
CA GLY A 37 -1.05 -12.00 -3.55
C GLY A 37 -2.47 -11.72 -4.01
N LEU A 38 -3.24 -12.77 -4.32
CA LEU A 38 -4.62 -12.66 -4.80
C LEU A 38 -5.53 -11.95 -3.77
N ALA A 39 -5.37 -12.26 -2.48
CA ALA A 39 -6.12 -11.56 -1.43
C ALA A 39 -5.72 -10.07 -1.33
N GLY A 40 -4.44 -9.74 -1.55
CA GLY A 40 -3.97 -8.37 -1.59
C GLY A 40 -4.49 -7.60 -2.80
N VAL A 41 -4.45 -8.21 -3.97
CA VAL A 41 -5.03 -7.67 -5.22
C VAL A 41 -6.54 -7.49 -5.05
N GLY A 42 -7.25 -8.49 -4.53
CA GLY A 42 -8.69 -8.41 -4.29
C GLY A 42 -9.07 -7.22 -3.40
N HIS A 43 -8.29 -6.98 -2.32
CA HIS A 43 -8.51 -5.83 -1.44
C HIS A 43 -8.46 -4.49 -2.18
N VAL A 44 -7.39 -4.27 -2.95
CA VAL A 44 -7.21 -3.02 -3.72
C VAL A 44 -8.23 -2.92 -4.85
N THR A 45 -8.52 -4.02 -5.54
CA THR A 45 -9.49 -4.05 -6.63
C THR A 45 -10.89 -3.69 -6.14
N PHE A 46 -11.34 -4.23 -5.00
CA PHE A 46 -12.64 -3.87 -4.43
C PHE A 46 -12.72 -2.39 -4.06
N GLU A 47 -11.64 -1.82 -3.55
CA GLU A 47 -11.59 -0.40 -3.22
C GLU A 47 -11.63 0.48 -4.48
N VAL A 48 -10.88 0.15 -5.51
CA VAL A 48 -10.86 0.91 -6.78
C VAL A 48 -12.20 0.84 -7.48
N ILE A 49 -12.80 -0.37 -7.60
CA ILE A 49 -14.08 -0.55 -8.29
C ILE A 49 -15.20 0.29 -7.65
N ILE A 50 -15.23 0.45 -6.33
CA ILE A 50 -16.28 1.26 -5.69
C ILE A 50 -16.13 2.74 -6.01
N TRP A 51 -14.89 3.26 -6.11
CA TRP A 51 -14.65 4.63 -6.52
C TRP A 51 -15.02 4.86 -7.99
N GLU A 52 -14.71 3.93 -8.89
CA GLU A 52 -15.14 3.97 -10.30
C GLU A 52 -16.67 3.87 -10.44
N ALA A 53 -17.30 3.01 -9.65
CA ALA A 53 -18.76 2.91 -9.60
C ALA A 53 -19.41 4.24 -9.16
N SER A 54 -18.78 4.96 -8.22
CA SER A 54 -19.23 6.28 -7.78
C SER A 54 -19.13 7.33 -8.90
N VAL A 55 -18.09 7.27 -9.75
CA VAL A 55 -17.96 8.13 -10.93
C VAL A 55 -19.06 7.80 -11.95
N PHE A 56 -19.30 6.52 -12.19
CA PHE A 56 -20.37 6.06 -13.08
C PHE A 56 -21.75 6.52 -12.60
N MET A 57 -22.05 6.40 -11.30
CA MET A 57 -23.29 6.89 -10.71
C MET A 57 -23.45 8.42 -10.87
N GLY A 58 -22.37 9.19 -10.70
CA GLY A 58 -22.36 10.62 -10.96
C GLY A 58 -22.72 10.95 -12.42
N GLY A 59 -22.21 10.16 -13.37
CA GLY A 59 -22.53 10.29 -14.79
C GLY A 59 -23.99 9.97 -15.15
N LEU A 60 -24.63 9.06 -14.41
CA LEU A 60 -26.05 8.75 -14.59
C LEU A 60 -26.96 9.87 -14.08
N ILE A 61 -26.53 10.68 -13.12
CA ILE A 61 -27.30 11.80 -12.58
C ILE A 61 -27.23 13.00 -13.54
N GLY A 62 -26.01 13.38 -13.96
CA GLY A 62 -25.86 14.51 -14.88
C GLY A 62 -24.41 14.88 -15.16
N ASN A 63 -24.22 15.79 -16.13
CA ASN A 63 -22.87 16.23 -16.53
C ASN A 63 -22.18 17.08 -15.48
N VAL A 64 -22.93 17.86 -14.69
CA VAL A 64 -22.40 18.70 -13.59
C VAL A 64 -21.92 17.80 -12.46
N GLU A 65 -22.71 16.80 -12.11
CA GLU A 65 -22.42 15.81 -11.08
C GLU A 65 -21.23 14.96 -11.47
N LEU A 66 -21.12 14.52 -12.73
CA LEU A 66 -19.96 13.79 -13.24
C LEU A 66 -18.67 14.61 -13.13
N ALA A 67 -18.73 15.90 -13.53
CA ALA A 67 -17.59 16.79 -13.42
C ALA A 67 -17.19 17.01 -11.95
N THR A 68 -18.18 17.23 -11.08
CA THR A 68 -17.99 17.37 -9.64
C THR A 68 -17.33 16.12 -9.04
N GLN A 69 -17.87 14.93 -9.35
CA GLN A 69 -17.33 13.65 -8.87
C GLN A 69 -15.88 13.45 -9.30
N SER A 70 -15.57 13.73 -10.57
CA SER A 70 -14.22 13.55 -11.11
C SER A 70 -13.21 14.49 -10.44
N ILE A 71 -13.56 15.75 -10.21
CA ILE A 71 -12.70 16.73 -9.54
C ILE A 71 -12.48 16.33 -8.08
N MET A 72 -13.55 15.97 -7.37
CA MET A 72 -13.47 15.57 -5.96
C MET A 72 -12.63 14.32 -5.76
N LEU A 73 -12.80 13.32 -6.65
CA LEU A 73 -11.99 12.10 -6.62
C LEU A 73 -10.50 12.40 -6.88
N GLN A 74 -10.19 13.34 -7.78
CA GLN A 74 -8.81 13.73 -8.05
C GLN A 74 -8.16 14.38 -6.83
N ILE A 75 -8.89 15.25 -6.12
CA ILE A 75 -8.42 15.88 -4.87
C ILE A 75 -8.16 14.82 -3.80
N LEU A 76 -9.09 13.88 -3.64
CA LEU A 76 -8.97 12.78 -2.68
C LEU A 76 -7.77 11.89 -3.01
N THR A 77 -7.58 11.52 -4.28
CA THR A 77 -6.46 10.69 -4.75
C THR A 77 -5.12 11.39 -4.51
N LEU A 78 -5.01 12.68 -4.82
CA LEU A 78 -3.79 13.45 -4.58
C LEU A 78 -3.44 13.47 -3.09
N THR A 79 -4.44 13.66 -2.24
CA THR A 79 -4.26 13.66 -0.79
C THR A 79 -3.86 12.27 -0.29
N PHE A 80 -4.52 11.21 -0.78
CA PHE A 80 -4.23 9.81 -0.44
C PHE A 80 -2.77 9.44 -0.72
N MET A 81 -2.19 9.87 -1.82
CA MET A 81 -0.79 9.58 -2.17
C MET A 81 0.21 10.11 -1.14
N MET A 82 -0.12 11.18 -0.42
CA MET A 82 0.76 11.80 0.58
C MET A 82 0.99 10.88 1.81
N TYR A 83 -0.02 10.14 2.25
CA TYR A 83 0.10 9.24 3.41
C TYR A 83 0.22 7.76 3.04
N TYR A 84 0.08 7.42 1.77
CA TYR A 84 0.27 6.05 1.30
C TYR A 84 1.64 5.49 1.66
N GLY A 85 2.68 6.34 1.60
CA GLY A 85 4.04 6.00 2.02
C GLY A 85 4.15 5.60 3.50
N ALA A 86 3.39 6.24 4.39
CA ALA A 86 3.35 5.86 5.81
C ALA A 86 2.74 4.46 6.01
N GLY A 87 1.71 4.12 5.23
CA GLY A 87 1.12 2.79 5.21
C GLY A 87 2.13 1.72 4.78
N ILE A 88 2.86 1.95 3.68
CA ILE A 88 3.91 1.03 3.20
C ILE A 88 5.00 0.85 4.26
N ALA A 89 5.47 1.94 4.88
CA ALA A 89 6.48 1.88 5.93
C ALA A 89 5.99 1.06 7.15
N SER A 90 4.74 1.22 7.57
CA SER A 90 4.12 0.45 8.64
C SER A 90 4.05 -1.05 8.28
N ASN A 91 3.61 -1.39 7.06
CA ASN A 91 3.57 -2.75 6.57
C ASN A 91 4.93 -3.44 6.67
N ILE A 92 5.98 -2.81 6.11
CA ILE A 92 7.33 -3.36 6.09
C ILE A 92 7.88 -3.53 7.52
N ARG A 93 7.75 -2.50 8.37
CA ARG A 93 8.29 -2.56 9.74
C ARG A 93 7.57 -3.57 10.62
N VAL A 94 6.25 -3.65 10.51
CA VAL A 94 5.46 -4.66 11.24
C VAL A 94 5.85 -6.07 10.80
N GLY A 95 5.92 -6.32 9.48
CA GLY A 95 6.35 -7.61 8.95
C GLY A 95 7.76 -8.02 9.40
N GLN A 96 8.73 -7.10 9.33
CA GLN A 96 10.10 -7.34 9.83
C GLN A 96 10.15 -7.64 11.32
N CYS A 97 9.39 -6.91 12.14
CA CYS A 97 9.36 -7.12 13.59
C CYS A 97 8.71 -8.46 13.95
N LEU A 98 7.62 -8.85 13.28
CA LEU A 98 6.98 -10.15 13.48
C LEU A 98 7.88 -11.30 13.01
N GLY A 99 8.54 -11.15 11.86
CA GLY A 99 9.52 -12.11 11.36
C GLY A 99 10.74 -12.27 12.28
N ALA A 100 11.14 -11.21 12.99
CA ALA A 100 12.21 -11.26 14.00
C ALA A 100 11.73 -11.69 15.40
N ASN A 101 10.49 -12.19 15.54
CA ASN A 101 9.86 -12.56 16.83
C ASN A 101 9.89 -11.43 17.89
N ARG A 102 9.58 -10.20 17.47
CA ARG A 102 9.56 -9.00 18.32
C ARG A 102 8.17 -8.35 18.36
N PRO A 103 7.16 -8.97 19.02
CA PRO A 103 5.77 -8.52 18.97
C PRO A 103 5.56 -7.10 19.52
N ASN A 104 6.29 -6.73 20.59
CA ASN A 104 6.18 -5.39 21.18
C ASN A 104 6.69 -4.30 20.22
N GLN A 105 7.74 -4.59 19.43
CA GLN A 105 8.25 -3.65 18.42
C GLN A 105 7.29 -3.57 17.22
N ALA A 106 6.62 -4.65 16.85
CA ALA A 106 5.60 -4.66 15.82
C ALA A 106 4.41 -3.76 16.21
N LYS A 107 3.91 -3.89 17.45
CA LYS A 107 2.86 -3.01 18.00
C LYS A 107 3.30 -1.54 18.04
N LEU A 108 4.54 -1.28 18.43
CA LEU A 108 5.09 0.08 18.42
C LEU A 108 5.19 0.65 17.00
N ALA A 109 5.62 -0.14 16.02
CA ALA A 109 5.68 0.26 14.62
C ALA A 109 4.29 0.62 14.04
N TYR A 110 3.28 -0.18 14.34
CA TYR A 110 1.89 0.11 14.01
C TYR A 110 1.43 1.45 14.61
N ARG A 111 1.61 1.65 15.93
CA ARG A 111 1.23 2.89 16.61
C ARG A 111 1.98 4.12 16.08
N ALA A 112 3.27 3.98 15.83
CA ALA A 112 4.07 5.05 15.23
C ALA A 112 3.57 5.44 13.83
N GLY A 113 3.21 4.45 13.00
CA GLY A 113 2.59 4.69 11.70
C GLY A 113 1.24 5.41 11.82
N THR A 114 0.40 5.00 12.77
CA THR A 114 -0.90 5.64 13.04
C THR A 114 -0.74 7.09 13.48
N VAL A 115 0.19 7.37 14.41
CA VAL A 115 0.47 8.74 14.90
C VAL A 115 1.03 9.61 13.78
N ASN A 116 1.98 9.09 12.98
CA ASN A 116 2.52 9.84 11.85
C ASN A 116 1.44 10.18 10.82
N THR A 117 0.54 9.25 10.55
CA THR A 117 -0.61 9.48 9.67
C THR A 117 -1.56 10.50 10.26
N ALA A 118 -1.85 10.46 11.57
CA ALA A 118 -2.69 11.45 12.24
C ALA A 118 -2.12 12.87 12.08
N ILE A 119 -0.83 13.04 12.31
CA ILE A 119 -0.16 14.34 12.16
C ILE A 119 -0.24 14.81 10.70
N ALA A 120 0.09 13.97 9.73
CA ALA A 120 0.02 14.31 8.32
C ALA A 120 -1.41 14.67 7.89
N THR A 121 -2.40 13.91 8.34
CA THR A 121 -3.82 14.14 8.04
C THR A 121 -4.32 15.46 8.62
N ILE A 122 -3.96 15.80 9.85
CA ILE A 122 -4.33 17.07 10.47
C ILE A 122 -3.73 18.23 9.68
N VAL A 123 -2.45 18.17 9.33
CA VAL A 123 -1.77 19.23 8.58
C VAL A 123 -2.39 19.42 7.19
N LEU A 124 -2.51 18.33 6.42
CA LEU A 124 -3.05 18.39 5.06
C LEU A 124 -4.55 18.70 5.05
N GLY A 125 -5.32 18.07 5.94
CA GLY A 125 -6.75 18.35 6.05
C GLY A 125 -7.05 19.80 6.40
N THR A 126 -6.30 20.38 7.35
CA THR A 126 -6.42 21.79 7.70
C THR A 126 -6.07 22.70 6.52
N LEU A 127 -5.00 22.38 5.78
CA LEU A 127 -4.62 23.12 4.59
C LEU A 127 -5.73 23.13 3.53
N ILE A 128 -6.33 21.97 3.26
CA ILE A 128 -7.40 21.85 2.27
C ILE A 128 -8.69 22.57 2.74
N ILE A 129 -9.01 22.53 4.04
CA ILE A 129 -10.13 23.28 4.60
C ILE A 129 -9.93 24.79 4.41
N ILE A 130 -8.71 25.29 4.62
CA ILE A 130 -8.39 26.72 4.40
C ILE A 130 -8.53 27.07 2.92
N LEU A 131 -8.07 26.21 2.03
CA LEU A 131 -8.07 26.43 0.59
C LEU A 131 -9.38 26.00 -0.11
N ARG A 132 -10.38 25.58 0.63
CA ARG A 132 -11.63 24.98 0.10
C ARG A 132 -12.32 25.80 -1.01
N ASN A 133 -12.27 27.11 -0.93
CA ASN A 133 -12.91 27.99 -1.92
C ASN A 133 -12.03 28.19 -3.17
N GLN A 134 -10.72 27.98 -3.05
CA GLN A 134 -9.77 28.19 -4.14
C GLN A 134 -9.52 26.90 -4.94
N ILE A 135 -9.58 25.76 -4.30
CA ILE A 135 -9.31 24.46 -4.94
C ILE A 135 -10.21 24.20 -6.14
N PRO A 136 -11.55 24.39 -6.09
CA PRO A 136 -12.41 24.16 -7.25
C PRO A 136 -12.06 25.06 -8.45
N LEU A 137 -11.63 26.29 -8.20
CA LEU A 137 -11.25 27.27 -9.22
C LEU A 137 -10.02 26.86 -10.03
N VAL A 138 -9.17 25.99 -9.48
CA VAL A 138 -8.02 25.41 -10.19
C VAL A 138 -8.46 24.46 -11.30
N PHE A 139 -9.59 23.75 -11.09
CA PHE A 139 -10.06 22.71 -12.00
C PHE A 139 -11.11 23.22 -13.01
N THR A 140 -11.95 24.18 -12.60
CA THR A 140 -13.06 24.64 -13.44
C THR A 140 -13.42 26.10 -13.19
N ASN A 141 -13.94 26.75 -14.25
CA ASN A 141 -14.51 28.09 -14.18
C ASN A 141 -16.06 28.08 -14.27
N LYS A 142 -16.68 26.88 -14.34
CA LYS A 142 -18.15 26.77 -14.41
C LYS A 142 -18.73 26.88 -13.02
N GLN A 143 -19.57 27.91 -12.81
CA GLN A 143 -20.13 28.19 -11.51
C GLN A 143 -21.02 27.06 -10.98
N ASP A 144 -21.82 26.43 -11.85
CA ASP A 144 -22.68 25.28 -11.47
C ASP A 144 -21.89 24.14 -10.83
N VAL A 145 -20.71 23.81 -11.40
CA VAL A 145 -19.84 22.76 -10.88
C VAL A 145 -19.20 23.18 -9.55
N ILE A 146 -18.79 24.45 -9.43
CA ILE A 146 -18.18 24.99 -8.20
C ILE A 146 -19.19 24.93 -7.04
N ASP A 147 -20.44 25.34 -7.30
CA ASP A 147 -21.50 25.34 -6.31
C ASP A 147 -21.82 23.92 -5.84
N GLU A 148 -21.82 22.94 -6.76
CA GLU A 148 -22.05 21.54 -6.42
C GLU A 148 -20.88 20.95 -5.63
N ILE A 149 -19.63 21.28 -5.99
CA ILE A 149 -18.44 20.89 -5.22
C ILE A 149 -18.55 21.41 -3.78
N GLN A 150 -18.96 22.65 -3.58
CA GLN A 150 -19.08 23.24 -2.23
C GLN A 150 -20.10 22.50 -1.34
N LYS A 151 -21.19 22.00 -1.92
CA LYS A 151 -22.19 21.21 -1.19
C LYS A 151 -21.66 19.84 -0.76
N VAL A 152 -20.77 19.24 -1.55
CA VAL A 152 -20.20 17.90 -1.31
C VAL A 152 -18.96 17.96 -0.41
N MET A 153 -18.26 19.08 -0.38
CA MET A 153 -17.01 19.27 0.39
C MET A 153 -17.06 18.80 1.86
N PRO A 154 -18.13 19.06 2.64
CA PRO A 154 -18.18 18.61 4.03
C PRO A 154 -18.00 17.08 4.18
N PHE A 155 -18.59 16.32 3.27
CA PHE A 155 -18.48 14.85 3.28
C PHE A 155 -17.06 14.39 2.87
N MET A 156 -16.46 15.08 1.90
CA MET A 156 -15.07 14.85 1.52
C MET A 156 -14.12 15.07 2.71
N PHE A 157 -14.35 16.11 3.53
CA PHE A 157 -13.52 16.35 4.71
C PHE A 157 -13.57 15.18 5.69
N ILE A 158 -14.74 14.60 5.95
CA ILE A 158 -14.85 13.41 6.80
C ILE A 158 -14.04 12.26 6.22
N LEU A 159 -14.17 12.00 4.92
CA LEU A 159 -13.40 10.97 4.22
C LEU A 159 -11.89 11.21 4.30
N MET A 160 -11.45 12.44 4.12
CA MET A 160 -10.04 12.83 4.23
C MET A 160 -9.43 12.56 5.61
N TYR A 161 -10.25 12.52 6.66
CA TYR A 161 -9.78 12.12 7.99
C TYR A 161 -9.85 10.60 8.20
N CYS A 162 -10.79 9.90 7.60
CA CYS A 162 -10.97 8.46 7.77
C CYS A 162 -10.06 7.63 6.85
N ASP A 163 -9.93 8.02 5.60
CA ASP A 163 -9.27 7.24 4.54
C ASP A 163 -7.77 6.95 4.78
N PRO A 164 -6.96 7.91 5.29
CA PRO A 164 -5.58 7.67 5.65
C PRO A 164 -5.39 6.56 6.68
N PHE A 165 -6.27 6.53 7.68
CA PHE A 165 -6.23 5.48 8.70
C PHE A 165 -6.61 4.12 8.12
N SER A 166 -7.61 4.07 7.21
CA SER A 166 -7.92 2.85 6.46
C SER A 166 -6.71 2.31 5.74
N GLY A 167 -5.98 3.18 5.03
CA GLY A 167 -4.75 2.83 4.31
C GLY A 167 -3.66 2.23 5.21
N VAL A 168 -3.36 2.87 6.35
CA VAL A 168 -2.34 2.40 7.30
C VAL A 168 -2.77 1.13 8.01
N PHE A 169 -4.04 1.02 8.40
CA PHE A 169 -4.57 -0.17 9.08
C PHE A 169 -4.59 -1.38 8.14
N SER A 170 -5.05 -1.20 6.91
CA SER A 170 -5.02 -2.23 5.87
C SER A 170 -3.58 -2.65 5.54
N ALA A 171 -2.66 -1.70 5.44
CA ALA A 171 -1.24 -1.98 5.23
C ALA A 171 -0.63 -2.77 6.40
N THR A 172 -1.00 -2.45 7.64
CA THR A 172 -0.58 -3.18 8.84
C THR A 172 -1.11 -4.61 8.85
N LEU A 173 -2.39 -4.83 8.46
CA LEU A 173 -2.94 -6.18 8.32
C LEU A 173 -2.16 -7.02 7.28
N ARG A 174 -1.77 -6.41 6.16
CA ARG A 174 -0.89 -7.07 5.18
C ARG A 174 0.45 -7.44 5.80
N GLY A 175 1.06 -6.56 6.59
CA GLY A 175 2.30 -6.83 7.34
C GLY A 175 2.17 -7.97 8.35
N CYS A 176 0.99 -8.18 8.93
CA CYS A 176 0.67 -9.31 9.79
C CYS A 176 0.36 -10.60 8.99
N GLY A 177 0.27 -10.55 7.67
CA GLY A 177 -0.16 -11.67 6.83
C GLY A 177 -1.65 -12.02 6.99
N ARG A 178 -2.50 -11.06 7.40
CA ARG A 178 -3.96 -11.19 7.56
C ARG A 178 -4.75 -10.47 6.48
N GLN A 179 -4.20 -10.40 5.28
CA GLN A 179 -4.78 -9.66 4.16
C GLN A 179 -6.15 -10.18 3.72
N VAL A 180 -6.44 -11.48 3.92
CA VAL A 180 -7.78 -12.05 3.65
C VAL A 180 -8.84 -11.40 4.54
N ALA A 181 -8.56 -11.21 5.83
CA ALA A 181 -9.47 -10.53 6.74
C ALA A 181 -9.71 -9.07 6.31
N GLY A 182 -8.65 -8.37 5.89
CA GLY A 182 -8.76 -7.01 5.34
C GLY A 182 -9.63 -6.97 4.08
N CYS A 183 -9.43 -7.91 3.16
CA CYS A 183 -10.22 -8.04 1.93
C CYS A 183 -11.72 -8.25 2.22
N ILE A 184 -12.07 -9.13 3.17
CA ILE A 184 -13.46 -9.37 3.56
C ILE A 184 -14.09 -8.13 4.19
N ILE A 185 -13.37 -7.43 5.09
CA ILE A 185 -13.88 -6.21 5.73
C ILE A 185 -14.15 -5.13 4.69
N VAL A 186 -13.23 -4.91 3.75
CA VAL A 186 -13.40 -3.94 2.66
C VAL A 186 -14.58 -4.31 1.78
N PHE A 187 -14.70 -5.59 1.39
CA PHE A 187 -15.84 -6.06 0.61
C PHE A 187 -17.17 -5.78 1.32
N VAL A 188 -17.31 -6.16 2.59
CA VAL A 188 -18.53 -5.93 3.36
C VAL A 188 -18.84 -4.43 3.51
N SER A 189 -17.84 -3.63 3.87
CA SER A 189 -18.00 -2.20 4.11
C SER A 189 -18.41 -1.43 2.86
N PHE A 190 -17.81 -1.74 1.72
CA PHE A 190 -18.04 -0.97 0.50
C PHE A 190 -19.17 -1.55 -0.37
N TYR A 191 -19.28 -2.88 -0.51
CA TYR A 191 -20.29 -3.46 -1.40
C TYR A 191 -21.63 -3.74 -0.72
N ILE A 192 -21.64 -4.08 0.58
CA ILE A 192 -22.86 -4.37 1.30
C ILE A 192 -23.44 -3.11 1.98
N LEU A 193 -22.59 -2.20 2.43
CA LEU A 193 -23.04 -1.00 3.14
C LEU A 193 -22.94 0.27 2.28
N SER A 194 -21.76 0.59 1.70
CA SER A 194 -21.56 1.84 0.98
C SER A 194 -22.36 1.90 -0.33
N LEU A 195 -22.24 0.90 -1.18
CA LEU A 195 -22.87 0.91 -2.50
C LEU A 195 -24.41 0.98 -2.42
N PRO A 196 -25.12 0.15 -1.63
CA PRO A 196 -26.56 0.27 -1.51
C PRO A 196 -27.00 1.60 -0.87
N SER A 197 -26.29 2.09 0.15
CA SER A 197 -26.63 3.39 0.75
C SER A 197 -26.38 4.54 -0.22
N SER A 198 -25.32 4.51 -1.04
CA SER A 198 -25.08 5.50 -2.09
C SER A 198 -26.20 5.51 -3.13
N ILE A 199 -26.68 4.34 -3.56
CA ILE A 199 -27.80 4.22 -4.52
C ILE A 199 -29.08 4.74 -3.90
N ILE A 200 -29.42 4.31 -2.69
CA ILE A 200 -30.65 4.73 -2.02
C ILE A 200 -30.65 6.25 -1.77
N LEU A 201 -29.58 6.79 -1.20
CA LEU A 201 -29.50 8.22 -0.90
C LEU A 201 -29.40 9.07 -2.18
N GLY A 202 -28.62 8.63 -3.16
CA GLY A 202 -28.43 9.39 -4.40
C GLY A 202 -29.66 9.40 -5.30
N PHE A 203 -30.30 8.25 -5.51
CA PHE A 203 -31.37 8.12 -6.51
C PHE A 203 -32.76 8.05 -5.90
N VAL A 204 -32.98 7.32 -4.78
CA VAL A 204 -34.32 7.19 -4.18
C VAL A 204 -34.69 8.43 -3.38
N PHE A 205 -33.76 8.96 -2.55
CA PHE A 205 -33.99 10.20 -1.79
C PHE A 205 -33.69 11.45 -2.60
N ASN A 206 -33.28 11.35 -3.88
CA ASN A 206 -32.97 12.46 -4.77
C ASN A 206 -31.92 13.44 -4.19
N MET A 207 -30.97 12.94 -3.39
CA MET A 207 -29.87 13.74 -2.84
C MET A 207 -28.74 13.95 -3.85
N SER A 208 -28.91 13.46 -5.09
CA SER A 208 -27.93 13.59 -6.16
C SER A 208 -26.53 13.11 -5.72
N ILE A 209 -25.48 13.82 -6.07
CA ILE A 209 -24.09 13.46 -5.74
C ILE A 209 -23.80 13.46 -4.24
N GLN A 210 -24.50 14.29 -3.45
CA GLN A 210 -24.33 14.31 -1.99
C GLN A 210 -24.67 12.95 -1.36
N GLY A 211 -25.74 12.28 -1.85
CA GLY A 211 -26.12 10.94 -1.40
C GLY A 211 -25.05 9.90 -1.66
N ILE A 212 -24.36 9.98 -2.81
CA ILE A 212 -23.23 9.09 -3.15
C ILE A 212 -22.08 9.28 -2.17
N TRP A 213 -21.71 10.52 -1.84
CA TRP A 213 -20.62 10.81 -0.90
C TRP A 213 -20.96 10.41 0.54
N ILE A 214 -22.21 10.58 0.97
CA ILE A 214 -22.66 10.09 2.28
C ILE A 214 -22.53 8.58 2.36
N GLY A 215 -22.97 7.84 1.33
CA GLY A 215 -22.83 6.39 1.29
C GLY A 215 -21.38 5.92 1.33
N ASN A 216 -20.50 6.54 0.56
CA ASN A 216 -19.05 6.27 0.60
C ASN A 216 -18.44 6.58 1.97
N THR A 217 -18.88 7.65 2.62
CA THR A 217 -18.44 8.01 3.97
C THR A 217 -18.85 6.95 4.99
N ILE A 218 -20.08 6.43 4.91
CA ILE A 218 -20.55 5.34 5.78
C ILE A 218 -19.66 4.11 5.63
N GLY A 219 -19.38 3.69 4.39
CA GLY A 219 -18.51 2.54 4.11
C GLY A 219 -17.10 2.72 4.63
N SER A 220 -16.49 3.88 4.41
CA SER A 220 -15.13 4.20 4.87
C SER A 220 -15.05 4.21 6.41
N VAL A 221 -16.00 4.85 7.09
CA VAL A 221 -16.05 4.87 8.57
C VAL A 221 -16.18 3.47 9.14
N VAL A 222 -17.05 2.64 8.58
CA VAL A 222 -17.22 1.24 9.03
C VAL A 222 -15.93 0.44 8.79
N SER A 223 -15.30 0.59 7.62
CA SER A 223 -14.06 -0.10 7.28
C SER A 223 -12.93 0.25 8.27
N VAL A 224 -12.67 1.54 8.46
CA VAL A 224 -11.63 2.05 9.39
C VAL A 224 -11.87 1.57 10.80
N THR A 225 -13.10 1.69 11.29
CA THR A 225 -13.46 1.29 12.66
C THR A 225 -13.27 -0.21 12.86
N THR A 226 -13.75 -1.01 11.92
CA THR A 226 -13.65 -2.48 12.01
C THR A 226 -12.21 -2.96 11.95
N ILE A 227 -11.40 -2.43 11.01
CA ILE A 227 -9.98 -2.80 10.90
C ILE A 227 -9.21 -2.30 12.13
N GLY A 228 -9.50 -1.09 12.62
CA GLY A 228 -8.87 -0.52 13.81
C GLY A 228 -9.13 -1.37 15.07
N ILE A 229 -10.37 -1.76 15.31
CA ILE A 229 -10.74 -2.67 16.41
C ILE A 229 -10.00 -4.00 16.26
N LEU A 230 -9.97 -4.57 15.06
CA LEU A 230 -9.28 -5.83 14.80
C LEU A 230 -7.78 -5.75 15.14
N LEU A 231 -7.11 -4.63 14.82
CA LEU A 231 -5.68 -4.42 15.09
C LEU A 231 -5.39 -4.16 16.57
N GLU A 232 -6.25 -3.45 17.28
CA GLU A 232 -6.07 -3.22 18.72
C GLU A 232 -6.39 -4.48 19.55
N CYS A 233 -7.39 -5.27 19.16
CA CYS A 233 -7.80 -6.49 19.86
C CYS A 233 -6.93 -7.70 19.52
N GLN A 234 -6.08 -7.64 18.49
CA GLN A 234 -5.26 -8.80 18.12
C GLN A 234 -4.16 -9.08 19.13
N ASP A 235 -3.89 -10.37 19.36
CA ASP A 235 -2.71 -10.81 20.11
C ASP A 235 -1.45 -10.77 19.24
N TRP A 236 -0.62 -9.75 19.46
CA TRP A 236 0.64 -9.56 18.74
C TRP A 236 1.66 -10.67 18.97
N LYS A 237 1.62 -11.33 20.15
CA LYS A 237 2.49 -12.49 20.44
C LYS A 237 2.09 -13.67 19.58
N HIS A 238 0.79 -13.94 19.50
CA HIS A 238 0.27 -14.99 18.63
C HIS A 238 0.62 -14.75 17.15
N GLN A 239 0.52 -13.50 16.67
CA GLN A 239 0.92 -13.16 15.29
C GLN A 239 2.43 -13.40 15.03
N ALA A 240 3.28 -13.08 16.01
CA ALA A 240 4.70 -13.36 15.91
C ALA A 240 4.97 -14.88 15.83
N HIS A 241 4.30 -15.70 16.64
CA HIS A 241 4.39 -17.17 16.54
C HIS A 241 3.92 -17.71 15.19
N LEU A 242 2.83 -17.17 14.63
CA LEU A 242 2.38 -17.56 13.29
C LEU A 242 3.40 -17.19 12.21
N ALA A 243 4.01 -16.02 12.30
CA ALA A 243 5.07 -15.60 11.39
C ALA A 243 6.28 -16.53 11.47
N GLN A 244 6.71 -16.93 12.69
CA GLN A 244 7.80 -17.89 12.88
C GLN A 244 7.48 -19.27 12.28
N ARG A 245 6.26 -19.77 12.48
CA ARG A 245 5.83 -21.07 11.89
C ARG A 245 5.89 -21.04 10.36
N ARG A 246 5.52 -19.94 9.73
CA ARG A 246 5.63 -19.76 8.26
C ARG A 246 7.09 -19.83 7.81
N ILE A 247 7.99 -19.14 8.51
CA ILE A 247 9.42 -19.15 8.21
C ILE A 247 10.01 -20.55 8.40
N GLN A 248 9.68 -21.24 9.50
CA GLN A 248 10.17 -22.60 9.77
C GLN A 248 9.62 -23.61 8.77
N GLY A 249 8.36 -23.51 8.39
CA GLY A 249 7.75 -24.35 7.36
C GLY A 249 8.50 -24.25 6.02
N ASN A 250 8.80 -23.03 5.59
CA ASN A 250 9.56 -22.81 4.37
C ASN A 250 11.00 -23.35 4.46
N ILE A 251 11.69 -23.16 5.59
CA ILE A 251 13.04 -23.73 5.81
C ILE A 251 13.01 -25.26 5.74
N THR A 252 11.99 -25.89 6.29
CA THR A 252 11.85 -27.36 6.24
C THR A 252 11.65 -27.85 4.82
N ILE A 253 10.79 -27.18 4.05
CA ILE A 253 10.55 -27.50 2.63
C ILE A 253 11.83 -27.34 1.82
N THR A 254 12.55 -26.24 1.98
CA THR A 254 13.83 -25.99 1.27
C THR A 254 14.86 -27.06 1.59
N LYS A 255 15.03 -27.44 2.87
CA LYS A 255 15.94 -28.50 3.26
C LYS A 255 15.53 -29.88 2.69
N THR A 256 14.25 -30.19 2.64
CA THR A 256 13.75 -31.44 2.06
C THR A 256 14.05 -31.49 0.56
N VAL A 257 13.79 -30.39 -0.16
CA VAL A 257 14.11 -30.29 -1.60
C VAL A 257 15.61 -30.43 -1.84
N GLU A 258 16.44 -29.74 -1.06
CA GLU A 258 17.90 -29.80 -1.17
C GLU A 258 18.43 -31.21 -0.89
N THR A 259 17.86 -31.89 0.10
CA THR A 259 18.21 -33.31 0.41
C THR A 259 17.76 -34.23 -0.72
N GLU A 260 16.60 -34.03 -1.30
CA GLU A 260 16.09 -34.82 -2.43
C GLU A 260 16.93 -34.60 -3.70
N TYR A 261 17.37 -33.37 -3.96
CA TYR A 261 18.33 -33.09 -5.03
C TYR A 261 19.69 -33.72 -4.83
N LEU A 262 20.21 -33.70 -3.59
CA LEU A 262 21.47 -34.39 -3.23
C LEU A 262 21.37 -35.89 -3.40
N ILE A 263 20.27 -36.51 -2.97
CA ILE A 263 20.02 -37.94 -3.16
C ILE A 263 19.91 -38.29 -4.65
N LYS A 264 19.22 -37.47 -5.42
CA LYS A 264 19.03 -37.66 -6.87
C LYS A 264 20.34 -37.48 -7.65
N SER A 265 21.15 -36.49 -7.29
CA SER A 265 22.49 -36.31 -7.86
C SER A 265 23.44 -37.41 -7.49
N PHE A 266 23.34 -37.97 -6.28
CA PHE A 266 24.11 -39.11 -5.82
C PHE A 266 23.72 -40.38 -6.58
N HIS A 267 22.42 -40.62 -6.83
CA HIS A 267 21.96 -41.73 -7.66
C HIS A 267 22.41 -41.64 -9.12
N LEU A 268 22.34 -40.43 -9.71
CA LEU A 268 22.80 -40.18 -11.08
C LEU A 268 24.34 -40.32 -11.19
N GLY A 269 25.09 -39.98 -10.13
CA GLY A 269 26.54 -40.19 -10.06
C GLY A 269 26.89 -41.69 -10.02
N PHE A 270 26.12 -42.53 -9.33
CA PHE A 270 26.34 -43.98 -9.26
C PHE A 270 26.00 -44.71 -10.57
N GLU A 271 25.10 -44.23 -11.39
CA GLU A 271 24.82 -44.82 -12.71
C GLU A 271 25.95 -44.56 -13.72
N HIS A 272 26.73 -43.47 -13.57
CA HIS A 272 27.87 -43.18 -14.44
C HIS A 272 29.18 -43.82 -14.02
N GLU A 273 29.34 -44.30 -12.75
CA GLU A 273 30.59 -44.82 -12.23
C GLU A 273 30.73 -46.37 -12.28
N ASN A 274 29.73 -47.07 -12.83
CA ASN A 274 29.76 -48.51 -12.97
C ASN A 274 30.58 -49.01 -14.17
N LYS A 275 31.55 -48.21 -14.65
CA LYS A 275 32.52 -48.58 -15.70
C LYS A 275 33.96 -48.34 -15.31
N SER A 276 34.39 -48.64 -14.09
CA SER A 276 35.80 -49.03 -13.81
C SER A 276 36.02 -49.33 -12.32
N PRO A 277 36.62 -50.45 -11.93
CA PRO A 277 36.92 -50.76 -10.52
C PRO A 277 38.37 -50.44 -10.20
N SER A 278 38.65 -49.42 -9.40
CA SER A 278 39.87 -49.40 -8.60
C SER A 278 39.84 -48.32 -7.49
N HIS A 279 40.05 -48.78 -6.24
CA HIS A 279 40.46 -48.08 -5.05
C HIS A 279 39.52 -47.12 -4.37
N ILE A 280 38.59 -47.63 -3.56
CA ILE A 280 37.84 -46.85 -2.56
C ILE A 280 38.67 -46.81 -1.26
N ARG A 281 39.19 -45.63 -0.88
CA ARG A 281 39.58 -45.33 0.50
C ARG A 281 38.33 -44.76 1.21
N THR A 282 37.83 -45.50 2.19
CA THR A 282 36.79 -45.04 3.12
C THR A 282 37.36 -43.98 4.06
N PRO A 283 36.74 -42.77 4.17
CA PRO A 283 37.06 -41.86 5.25
C PRO A 283 36.32 -42.29 6.51
N SER A 284 37.09 -42.73 7.48
CA SER A 284 36.64 -43.04 8.84
C SER A 284 36.55 -41.74 9.65
N HIS A 285 35.43 -41.05 9.64
CA HIS A 285 35.01 -40.15 10.72
C HIS A 285 33.49 -40.01 10.69
N PRO A 286 32.80 -40.27 11.82
CA PRO A 286 31.39 -39.98 11.94
C PRO A 286 31.20 -38.45 11.99
N VAL A 287 30.47 -37.92 11.03
CA VAL A 287 30.01 -36.51 11.08
C VAL A 287 28.95 -36.42 12.17
N THR A 288 29.38 -36.06 13.37
CA THR A 288 28.48 -35.63 14.44
C THR A 288 27.88 -34.31 14.01
N CYS A 289 26.61 -34.36 13.64
CA CYS A 289 25.80 -33.17 13.39
C CYS A 289 25.54 -32.46 14.73
N SER A 290 26.48 -31.61 15.15
CA SER A 290 26.31 -30.70 16.25
C SER A 290 25.29 -29.66 15.81
N THR A 291 24.09 -29.69 16.39
CA THR A 291 23.11 -28.61 16.35
C THR A 291 23.67 -27.41 17.11
N ALA A 292 24.65 -26.73 16.53
CA ALA A 292 25.02 -25.40 16.97
C ALA A 292 23.87 -24.46 16.56
N ILE A 293 23.11 -24.05 17.55
CA ILE A 293 22.25 -22.85 17.44
C ILE A 293 23.22 -21.71 17.19
N VAL A 294 23.37 -21.34 15.93
CA VAL A 294 24.09 -20.13 15.56
C VAL A 294 23.24 -18.96 16.07
N GLU A 295 23.55 -18.47 17.25
CA GLU A 295 23.06 -17.15 17.69
C GLU A 295 23.61 -16.13 16.68
N LEU A 296 22.74 -15.73 15.76
CA LEU A 296 23.01 -14.60 14.87
C LEU A 296 23.34 -13.38 15.74
N PRO A 297 24.48 -12.72 15.52
CA PRO A 297 24.88 -11.57 16.29
C PRO A 297 23.77 -10.52 16.20
N LYS A 298 23.27 -10.09 17.37
CA LYS A 298 22.29 -9.00 17.47
C LYS A 298 22.85 -7.81 16.69
N PRO A 299 22.21 -7.36 15.58
CA PRO A 299 22.68 -6.18 14.90
C PRO A 299 22.58 -5.02 15.90
N LYS A 300 23.70 -4.50 16.35
CA LYS A 300 23.77 -3.17 16.98
C LYS A 300 23.39 -2.21 15.87
N ILE A 301 22.09 -1.87 15.81
CA ILE A 301 21.60 -0.80 14.94
C ILE A 301 22.10 0.50 15.59
N ASN A 302 23.33 0.87 15.29
CA ASN A 302 23.81 2.22 15.49
C ASN A 302 23.07 3.06 14.46
N VAL A 303 21.91 3.59 14.86
CA VAL A 303 21.15 4.50 13.99
C VAL A 303 21.96 5.80 13.97
N ASP A 304 22.77 5.95 12.94
CA ASP A 304 23.54 7.14 12.72
C ASP A 304 22.55 8.31 12.57
N ARG A 305 22.60 9.25 13.52
CA ARG A 305 21.73 10.44 13.55
C ARG A 305 21.80 11.22 12.23
N SER A 306 22.93 11.14 11.52
CA SER A 306 23.11 11.78 10.21
C SER A 306 22.15 11.24 9.15
N ILE A 307 21.82 9.94 9.19
CA ILE A 307 20.89 9.31 8.25
C ILE A 307 19.45 9.78 8.52
N ILE A 308 19.07 9.94 9.79
CA ILE A 308 17.76 10.47 10.18
C ILE A 308 17.60 11.90 9.67
N TRP A 309 18.59 12.76 9.92
CA TRP A 309 18.56 14.14 9.47
C TRP A 309 18.50 14.27 7.94
N LYS A 310 19.29 13.47 7.21
CA LYS A 310 19.23 13.44 5.74
C LYS A 310 17.84 13.06 5.23
N ARG A 311 17.17 12.07 5.83
CA ARG A 311 15.82 11.65 5.46
C ARG A 311 14.77 12.72 5.79
N ILE A 312 14.89 13.41 6.93
CA ILE A 312 14.02 14.53 7.30
C ILE A 312 14.19 15.70 6.32
N ILE A 313 15.43 16.03 5.95
CA ILE A 313 15.72 17.10 4.98
C ILE A 313 15.14 16.75 3.61
N ILE A 314 15.33 15.51 3.12
CA ILE A 314 14.79 15.08 1.83
C ILE A 314 13.25 15.13 1.85
N ALA A 315 12.61 14.65 2.92
CA ALA A 315 11.16 14.72 3.07
C ALA A 315 10.67 16.17 3.12
N GLY A 316 11.40 17.05 3.84
CA GLY A 316 11.12 18.48 3.89
C GLY A 316 11.27 19.18 2.52
N CYS A 317 12.31 18.85 1.76
CA CYS A 317 12.52 19.37 0.41
C CYS A 317 11.42 18.93 -0.57
N VAL A 318 11.02 17.67 -0.54
CA VAL A 318 9.91 17.15 -1.36
C VAL A 318 8.61 17.84 -0.98
N PHE A 319 8.33 18.04 0.29
CA PHE A 319 7.15 18.76 0.78
C PHE A 319 7.15 20.23 0.36
N LEU A 320 8.29 20.92 0.48
CA LEU A 320 8.46 22.30 0.00
C LEU A 320 8.30 22.41 -1.52
N PHE A 321 8.82 21.46 -2.28
CA PHE A 321 8.68 21.45 -3.74
C PHE A 321 7.21 21.28 -4.17
N LEU A 322 6.45 20.43 -3.48
CA LEU A 322 5.01 20.26 -3.69
C LEU A 322 4.24 21.52 -3.30
N LEU A 323 4.57 22.16 -2.16
CA LEU A 323 3.96 23.43 -1.75
C LEU A 323 4.29 24.56 -2.74
N CYS A 324 5.53 24.65 -3.23
CA CYS A 324 5.90 25.60 -4.26
C CYS A 324 5.15 25.36 -5.57
N GLY A 325 4.98 24.10 -5.99
CA GLY A 325 4.19 23.75 -7.18
C GLY A 325 2.74 24.18 -7.06
N ILE A 326 2.11 23.93 -5.91
CA ILE A 326 0.74 24.37 -5.61
C ILE A 326 0.68 25.90 -5.55
N PHE A 327 1.64 26.56 -4.89
CA PHE A 327 1.70 28.03 -4.78
C PHE A 327 1.86 28.67 -6.15
N ILE A 328 2.77 28.16 -6.99
CA ILE A 328 2.99 28.66 -8.37
C ILE A 328 1.71 28.52 -9.18
N HIS A 329 1.01 27.38 -9.07
CA HIS A 329 -0.22 27.15 -9.84
C HIS A 329 -1.41 27.98 -9.34
N VAL A 330 -1.49 28.28 -8.04
CA VAL A 330 -2.59 29.04 -7.42
C VAL A 330 -2.37 30.55 -7.56
N PHE A 331 -1.13 31.05 -7.47
CA PHE A 331 -0.82 32.47 -7.44
C PHE A 331 -0.28 33.04 -8.76
N LEU A 332 0.23 32.22 -9.68
CA LEU A 332 0.54 32.72 -11.03
C LEU A 332 -0.71 32.59 -11.91
N PRO A 333 -1.35 33.71 -12.29
CA PRO A 333 -2.48 33.64 -13.19
C PRO A 333 -1.98 33.08 -14.53
N VAL A 334 -2.50 31.91 -14.90
CA VAL A 334 -2.38 31.40 -16.26
C VAL A 334 -2.98 32.47 -17.15
N LYS A 335 -2.12 33.23 -17.83
CA LYS A 335 -2.53 34.25 -18.82
C LYS A 335 -3.54 33.57 -19.75
N LYS A 336 -4.80 34.03 -19.68
CA LYS A 336 -5.87 33.65 -20.59
C LYS A 336 -5.37 33.66 -22.01
N TYR A 337 -5.22 32.49 -22.63
CA TYR A 337 -5.29 32.35 -24.08
C TYR A 337 -6.76 32.58 -24.50
N THR A 338 -7.20 33.83 -24.44
CA THR A 338 -8.46 34.26 -24.99
C THR A 338 -8.15 35.44 -25.88
N LYS A 339 -7.81 35.17 -27.13
CA LYS A 339 -8.11 35.99 -28.31
C LYS A 339 -7.35 35.45 -29.54
N MET A 340 -7.98 34.55 -30.23
CA MET A 340 -7.82 34.44 -31.69
C MET A 340 -8.98 33.60 -32.21
N ASN A 341 -10.12 34.23 -32.39
CA ASN A 341 -11.12 33.89 -33.40
C ASN A 341 -12.28 34.93 -33.29
N SER A 342 -12.00 36.16 -33.71
CA SER A 342 -13.06 37.11 -34.09
C SER A 342 -12.50 38.05 -35.15
N THR A 343 -12.16 37.52 -36.31
CA THR A 343 -12.01 38.28 -37.57
C THR A 343 -12.00 37.28 -38.74
N THR A 344 -13.18 36.85 -39.14
CA THR A 344 -13.55 36.57 -40.55
C THR A 344 -15.05 36.39 -40.56
N GLY A 345 -15.73 37.48 -40.72
CA GLY A 345 -17.13 37.55 -41.06
C GLY A 345 -17.36 38.84 -41.74
N HIS A 346 -17.10 38.87 -43.06
CA HIS A 346 -17.70 39.77 -44.04
C HIS A 346 -17.04 39.40 -45.42
N VAL A 347 -17.69 38.64 -46.20
CA VAL A 347 -18.16 38.85 -47.62
C VAL A 347 -19.12 37.73 -47.93
#